data_a97eefb4b485e89b69f8693cd63ef6f2
#
_entry.id   a97eefb4b485e89b69f8693cd63ef6f2
#
_cell.length_a   1.000
_cell.length_b   1.000
_cell.length_c   1.000
_cell.angle_alpha   90.00
_cell.angle_beta   90.00
_cell.angle_gamma   90.00
#
_symmetry.space_group_name_H-M   'P 1'
#
loop_
_entity.id
_entity.type
_entity.pdbx_description
1 polymer ?
#
loop_
_entity_poly.entity_id
_entity_poly.type
_entity_poly.pdbx_seq_one_letter_code
_entity_poly.pdbx_strand_id
1 'polypeptide(L)'
;MKDLSNENIIHVNKNGIQYIQFRKLLEYKDIISHAYGMGLDRNYRTSRNNGDIVYNKSVNDYNDLCTEIGINYINCVKPCQEHTKNIRNVKQKMNKGKLDFEQDEYKATDGLITNQSNIALSTTNADCILLMFFDPIKKVIANVHSGWRGTLQRISVNAVNKMKSEYECNPKDIICCICPSIRMCHFKVHSDVQEPYFNEFRDLKDIDDLIVSVPNEDRWSIDTVGINKIILKQVGLKDENIIDCGICSVCNSDLIHSYRVEKEGYGLGTAIIELK
;
A
#
# COMPACT_ATOMS: atom_id res chain seq x y z
N MET A 1 19.25 -17.10 2.67
CA MET A 1 18.48 -15.85 2.41
C MET A 1 17.35 -15.79 3.41
N LYS A 2 17.07 -14.62 3.97
CA LYS A 2 15.98 -14.44 4.95
C LYS A 2 14.64 -14.68 4.25
N ASP A 3 13.78 -15.51 4.85
CA ASP A 3 12.41 -15.75 4.39
C ASP A 3 11.44 -14.98 5.30
N LEU A 4 10.55 -14.20 4.70
CA LEU A 4 9.53 -13.40 5.40
C LEU A 4 8.15 -14.08 5.40
N SER A 5 8.03 -15.31 4.87
CA SER A 5 6.77 -16.05 4.84
C SER A 5 6.22 -16.27 6.25
N ASN A 6 4.90 -16.17 6.40
CA ASN A 6 4.18 -16.44 7.64
C ASN A 6 2.76 -16.97 7.33
N GLU A 7 1.87 -17.01 8.34
CA GLU A 7 0.49 -17.45 8.17
C GLU A 7 -0.31 -16.63 7.16
N ASN A 8 0.02 -15.36 6.95
CA ASN A 8 -0.71 -14.43 6.09
C ASN A 8 -0.10 -14.25 4.70
N ILE A 9 1.21 -14.49 4.55
CA ILE A 9 1.95 -14.17 3.33
C ILE A 9 2.89 -15.28 2.88
N ILE A 10 3.24 -15.24 1.60
CA ILE A 10 4.34 -16.00 0.99
C ILE A 10 5.36 -15.00 0.47
N HIS A 11 6.63 -15.16 0.88
CA HIS A 11 7.77 -14.46 0.28
C HIS A 11 8.32 -15.31 -0.86
N VAL A 12 8.32 -14.76 -2.05
CA VAL A 12 8.82 -15.40 -3.26
C VAL A 12 10.13 -14.73 -3.68
N ASN A 13 11.12 -15.56 -4.00
CA ASN A 13 12.35 -15.11 -4.67
C ASN A 13 12.56 -16.02 -5.88
N LYS A 14 12.27 -15.49 -7.06
CA LYS A 14 12.35 -16.24 -8.32
C LYS A 14 12.96 -15.37 -9.40
N ASN A 15 13.94 -15.91 -10.12
CA ASN A 15 14.65 -15.20 -11.21
C ASN A 15 15.27 -13.86 -10.76
N GLY A 16 15.69 -13.72 -9.50
CA GLY A 16 16.19 -12.47 -8.93
C GLY A 16 15.10 -11.43 -8.65
N ILE A 17 13.83 -11.81 -8.72
CA ILE A 17 12.69 -10.94 -8.40
C ILE A 17 12.15 -11.37 -7.04
N GLN A 18 12.12 -10.43 -6.09
CA GLN A 18 11.60 -10.66 -4.75
C GLN A 18 10.25 -9.95 -4.57
N TYR A 19 9.26 -10.69 -4.08
CA TYR A 19 7.93 -10.14 -3.81
C TYR A 19 7.18 -10.94 -2.74
N ILE A 20 6.15 -10.34 -2.22
CA ILE A 20 5.22 -10.94 -1.26
C ILE A 20 3.86 -11.10 -1.92
N GLN A 21 3.21 -12.25 -1.70
CA GLN A 21 1.81 -12.49 -2.02
C GLN A 21 1.02 -12.83 -0.74
N PHE A 22 -0.20 -12.32 -0.64
CA PHE A 22 -1.11 -12.62 0.46
C PHE A 22 -1.84 -13.94 0.20
N ARG A 23 -1.76 -14.88 1.15
CA ARG A 23 -2.42 -16.20 1.04
C ARG A 23 -3.91 -16.07 0.81
N LYS A 24 -4.56 -15.12 1.49
CA LYS A 24 -5.99 -14.85 1.33
C LYS A 24 -6.37 -14.41 -0.07
N LEU A 25 -5.56 -13.58 -0.73
CA LEU A 25 -5.81 -13.16 -2.11
C LEU A 25 -5.46 -14.25 -3.13
N LEU A 26 -4.55 -15.18 -2.80
CA LEU A 26 -4.24 -16.34 -3.66
C LEU A 26 -5.40 -17.33 -3.77
N GLU A 27 -6.37 -17.34 -2.82
CA GLU A 27 -7.62 -18.09 -2.96
C GLU A 27 -8.43 -17.64 -4.20
N TYR A 28 -8.19 -16.43 -4.70
CA TYR A 28 -8.84 -15.81 -5.85
C TYR A 28 -7.91 -15.63 -7.05
N LYS A 29 -6.86 -16.45 -7.18
CA LYS A 29 -5.84 -16.35 -8.24
C LYS A 29 -6.40 -16.41 -9.67
N ASP A 30 -7.59 -16.96 -9.85
CA ASP A 30 -8.27 -17.03 -11.16
C ASP A 30 -9.03 -15.72 -11.50
N ILE A 31 -9.20 -14.83 -10.52
CA ILE A 31 -9.93 -13.55 -10.65
C ILE A 31 -8.98 -12.37 -10.57
N ILE A 32 -7.95 -12.44 -9.72
CA ILE A 32 -6.98 -11.36 -9.51
C ILE A 32 -5.54 -11.86 -9.59
N SER A 33 -4.64 -10.94 -9.98
CA SER A 33 -3.21 -11.04 -9.74
C SER A 33 -2.79 -9.95 -8.77
N HIS A 34 -1.85 -10.25 -7.85
CA HIS A 34 -1.35 -9.26 -6.90
C HIS A 34 0.06 -9.60 -6.43
N ALA A 35 0.81 -8.58 -6.05
CA ALA A 35 2.08 -8.70 -5.33
C ALA A 35 2.45 -7.40 -4.60
N TYR A 36 3.32 -7.53 -3.60
CA TYR A 36 4.15 -6.43 -3.10
C TYR A 36 5.60 -6.71 -3.54
N GLY A 37 6.08 -5.93 -4.51
CA GLY A 37 7.45 -6.00 -5.04
C GLY A 37 8.44 -5.33 -4.09
N MET A 38 9.56 -6.00 -3.84
CA MET A 38 10.62 -5.57 -2.93
C MET A 38 12.01 -5.98 -3.42
N GLY A 39 13.04 -5.76 -2.63
CA GLY A 39 14.44 -6.02 -2.95
C GLY A 39 15.23 -4.72 -3.10
N LEU A 40 16.41 -4.62 -2.48
CA LEU A 40 17.21 -3.39 -2.51
C LEU A 40 17.88 -3.14 -3.88
N ASP A 41 17.97 -4.15 -4.70
CA ASP A 41 18.42 -4.10 -6.10
C ASP A 41 17.33 -3.62 -7.07
N ARG A 42 16.08 -3.53 -6.61
CA ARG A 42 14.90 -3.09 -7.35
C ARG A 42 14.42 -1.72 -6.86
N ASN A 43 13.86 -0.90 -7.75
CA ASN A 43 13.32 0.39 -7.36
C ASN A 43 12.11 0.75 -8.23
N TYR A 44 10.97 0.86 -7.62
CA TYR A 44 9.70 1.16 -8.29
C TYR A 44 9.38 2.66 -8.36
N ARG A 45 10.41 3.52 -8.26
CA ARG A 45 10.30 4.97 -8.39
C ARG A 45 10.30 5.37 -9.86
N THR A 46 9.17 5.80 -10.38
CA THR A 46 8.98 6.13 -11.80
C THR A 46 8.92 7.65 -12.06
N SER A 47 9.52 8.48 -11.20
CA SER A 47 9.62 9.91 -11.44
C SER A 47 10.78 10.23 -12.39
N ARG A 48 10.52 10.97 -13.48
CA ARG A 48 11.57 11.47 -14.39
C ARG A 48 12.47 12.52 -13.77
N ASN A 49 12.05 13.16 -12.68
CA ASN A 49 12.89 14.10 -11.93
C ASN A 49 14.20 13.49 -11.42
N ASN A 50 14.30 12.15 -11.39
CA ASN A 50 15.51 11.40 -10.99
C ASN A 50 16.42 11.02 -12.18
N GLY A 51 16.12 11.51 -13.39
CA GLY A 51 16.87 11.23 -14.61
C GLY A 51 16.43 9.97 -15.33
N ASP A 52 16.71 9.91 -16.65
CA ASP A 52 16.23 8.84 -17.53
C ASP A 52 16.77 7.45 -17.17
N ILE A 53 17.98 7.33 -16.63
CA ILE A 53 18.58 6.05 -16.24
C ILE A 53 17.78 5.41 -15.10
N VAL A 54 17.43 6.17 -14.06
CA VAL A 54 16.66 5.67 -12.92
C VAL A 54 15.24 5.33 -13.36
N TYR A 55 14.63 6.17 -14.20
CA TYR A 55 13.32 5.92 -14.77
C TYR A 55 13.27 4.62 -15.58
N ASN A 56 14.21 4.42 -16.50
CA ASN A 56 14.25 3.21 -17.34
C ASN A 56 14.49 1.95 -16.52
N LYS A 57 15.36 2.01 -15.49
CA LYS A 57 15.54 0.90 -14.55
C LYS A 57 14.24 0.57 -13.83
N SER A 58 13.53 1.56 -13.32
CA SER A 58 12.26 1.35 -12.62
C SER A 58 11.17 0.78 -13.53
N VAL A 59 11.11 1.18 -14.80
CA VAL A 59 10.21 0.57 -15.79
C VAL A 59 10.54 -0.90 -16.00
N ASN A 60 11.82 -1.26 -16.10
CA ASN A 60 12.26 -2.66 -16.21
C ASN A 60 11.89 -3.45 -14.95
N ASP A 61 12.13 -2.90 -13.74
CA ASP A 61 11.78 -3.52 -12.48
C ASP A 61 10.26 -3.80 -12.38
N TYR A 62 9.41 -2.86 -12.86
CA TYR A 62 7.97 -3.07 -12.97
C TYR A 62 7.62 -4.16 -13.97
N ASN A 63 8.23 -4.14 -15.17
CA ASN A 63 7.97 -5.14 -16.21
C ASN A 63 8.32 -6.55 -15.74
N ASP A 64 9.46 -6.70 -15.07
CA ASP A 64 9.91 -7.97 -14.53
C ASP A 64 8.92 -8.52 -13.50
N LEU A 65 8.53 -7.69 -12.50
CA LEU A 65 7.57 -8.07 -11.47
C LEU A 65 6.21 -8.43 -12.08
N CYS A 66 5.69 -7.57 -12.99
CA CYS A 66 4.41 -7.80 -13.63
C CYS A 66 4.41 -9.10 -14.43
N THR A 67 5.47 -9.37 -15.21
CA THR A 67 5.63 -10.60 -15.97
C THR A 67 5.61 -11.84 -15.07
N GLU A 68 6.32 -11.77 -13.93
CA GLU A 68 6.40 -12.88 -12.99
C GLU A 68 5.04 -13.23 -12.36
N ILE A 69 4.17 -12.23 -12.14
CA ILE A 69 2.84 -12.41 -11.56
C ILE A 69 1.69 -12.47 -12.60
N GLY A 70 2.04 -12.53 -13.88
CA GLY A 70 1.07 -12.67 -14.98
C GLY A 70 0.28 -11.41 -15.30
N ILE A 71 0.83 -10.23 -15.03
CA ILE A 71 0.28 -8.92 -15.38
C ILE A 71 1.06 -8.35 -16.58
N ASN A 72 0.36 -7.73 -17.53
CA ASN A 72 1.04 -6.90 -18.51
C ASN A 72 1.32 -5.51 -17.91
N TYR A 73 2.59 -5.10 -17.79
CA TYR A 73 2.97 -3.83 -17.17
C TYR A 73 2.32 -2.60 -17.85
N ILE A 74 1.97 -2.72 -19.14
CA ILE A 74 1.21 -1.69 -19.88
C ILE A 74 -0.14 -1.39 -19.23
N ASN A 75 -0.69 -2.34 -18.48
CA ASN A 75 -1.95 -2.18 -17.75
C ASN A 75 -1.78 -1.41 -16.44
N CYS A 76 -0.56 -1.17 -15.98
CA CYS A 76 -0.31 -0.49 -14.72
C CYS A 76 -0.74 0.98 -14.78
N VAL A 77 -1.52 1.36 -13.76
CA VAL A 77 -1.91 2.75 -13.47
C VAL A 77 -1.42 3.08 -12.08
N LYS A 78 -0.70 4.17 -11.94
CA LYS A 78 -0.12 4.64 -10.69
C LYS A 78 -0.50 6.09 -10.43
N PRO A 79 -0.89 6.48 -9.20
CA PRO A 79 -1.20 7.86 -8.86
C PRO A 79 0.05 8.68 -8.56
N CYS A 80 -0.04 10.00 -8.65
CA CYS A 80 0.94 10.91 -8.08
C CYS A 80 0.64 11.08 -6.59
N GLN A 81 1.34 10.29 -5.75
CA GLN A 81 1.14 10.23 -4.31
C GLN A 81 1.69 11.48 -3.63
N GLU A 82 0.83 12.24 -2.95
CA GLU A 82 1.18 13.49 -2.25
C GLU A 82 0.70 13.49 -0.79
N HIS A 83 0.45 12.30 -0.22
CA HIS A 83 -0.02 12.09 1.15
C HIS A 83 -1.39 12.74 1.43
N THR A 84 -2.29 12.68 0.45
CA THR A 84 -3.66 13.17 0.52
C THR A 84 -4.63 12.08 0.99
N LYS A 85 -5.94 12.39 0.98
CA LYS A 85 -7.03 11.42 1.16
C LYS A 85 -7.78 11.11 -0.15
N ASN A 86 -7.26 11.58 -1.28
CA ASN A 86 -7.95 11.49 -2.55
C ASN A 86 -7.80 10.12 -3.18
N ILE A 87 -8.93 9.57 -3.65
CA ILE A 87 -9.02 8.30 -4.36
C ILE A 87 -9.71 8.53 -5.68
N ARG A 88 -9.11 8.05 -6.77
CA ARG A 88 -9.64 8.17 -8.12
C ARG A 88 -10.16 6.82 -8.64
N ASN A 89 -11.26 6.91 -9.38
CA ASN A 89 -11.79 5.76 -10.11
C ASN A 89 -11.13 5.67 -11.49
N VAL A 90 -10.55 4.51 -11.80
CA VAL A 90 -9.90 4.25 -13.08
C VAL A 90 -10.86 3.50 -13.96
N LYS A 91 -11.49 4.20 -14.93
CA LYS A 91 -12.52 3.65 -15.83
C LYS A 91 -11.99 3.26 -17.22
N GLN A 92 -10.80 3.72 -17.59
CA GLN A 92 -10.17 3.46 -18.88
C GLN A 92 -8.66 3.30 -18.73
N LYS A 93 -8.03 2.56 -19.63
CA LYS A 93 -6.57 2.52 -19.75
C LYS A 93 -6.07 3.87 -20.25
N MET A 94 -5.73 4.77 -19.34
CA MET A 94 -5.28 6.12 -19.68
C MET A 94 -3.83 6.16 -20.18
N ASN A 95 -3.01 5.14 -19.88
CA ASN A 95 -1.58 5.12 -20.20
C ASN A 95 -1.16 3.83 -20.87
N LYS A 96 -1.33 3.73 -22.17
CA LYS A 96 -0.73 2.65 -22.96
C LYS A 96 0.80 2.73 -22.87
N GLY A 97 1.39 1.94 -21.98
CA GLY A 97 2.84 1.74 -21.89
C GLY A 97 3.65 2.89 -21.28
N LYS A 98 3.00 3.83 -20.61
CA LYS A 98 3.67 4.91 -19.89
C LYS A 98 3.24 4.87 -18.43
N LEU A 99 4.15 4.49 -17.54
CA LEU A 99 4.07 4.75 -16.11
C LEU A 99 4.29 6.26 -15.81
N ASP A 100 3.98 7.14 -16.79
CA ASP A 100 4.12 8.59 -16.69
C ASP A 100 2.95 9.19 -15.92
N PHE A 101 3.24 9.67 -14.74
CA PHE A 101 2.33 10.13 -13.70
C PHE A 101 2.07 11.63 -13.69
N GLU A 102 2.58 12.35 -14.67
CA GLU A 102 2.39 13.79 -14.80
C GLU A 102 1.03 14.17 -15.39
N GLN A 103 0.12 13.19 -15.51
CA GLN A 103 -1.24 13.51 -15.95
C GLN A 103 -1.98 14.21 -14.81
N ASP A 104 -2.52 15.37 -15.09
CA ASP A 104 -3.27 16.20 -14.14
C ASP A 104 -4.41 15.44 -13.46
N GLU A 105 -4.94 14.39 -14.09
CA GLU A 105 -6.03 13.57 -13.59
C GLU A 105 -5.67 12.79 -12.31
N TYR A 106 -4.40 12.40 -12.15
CA TYR A 106 -3.94 11.61 -10.99
C TYR A 106 -3.02 12.37 -10.05
N LYS A 107 -2.90 13.70 -10.20
CA LYS A 107 -2.22 14.56 -9.23
C LYS A 107 -2.92 14.52 -7.87
N ALA A 108 -2.13 14.70 -6.81
CA ALA A 108 -2.61 14.71 -5.43
C ALA A 108 -3.58 13.55 -5.15
N THR A 109 -3.24 12.36 -5.61
CA THR A 109 -4.05 11.14 -5.50
C THR A 109 -3.23 10.07 -4.84
N ASP A 110 -3.76 9.50 -3.77
CA ASP A 110 -3.07 8.49 -2.97
C ASP A 110 -3.80 7.13 -2.99
N GLY A 111 -4.87 7.01 -3.76
CA GLY A 111 -5.59 5.77 -3.95
C GLY A 111 -6.28 5.67 -5.30
N LEU A 112 -6.36 4.47 -5.81
CA LEU A 112 -7.03 4.12 -7.06
C LEU A 112 -8.05 3.01 -6.81
N ILE A 113 -9.16 3.03 -7.56
CA ILE A 113 -10.21 2.01 -7.50
C ILE A 113 -10.70 1.70 -8.92
N THR A 114 -11.05 0.44 -9.19
CA THR A 114 -11.65 0.02 -10.46
C THR A 114 -12.40 -1.29 -10.34
N ASN A 115 -13.34 -1.52 -11.25
CA ASN A 115 -13.95 -2.83 -11.53
C ASN A 115 -13.60 -3.33 -12.95
N GLN A 116 -12.65 -2.67 -13.63
CA GLN A 116 -12.27 -3.03 -14.98
C GLN A 116 -11.17 -4.09 -14.97
N SER A 117 -11.35 -5.15 -15.76
CA SER A 117 -10.30 -6.14 -16.02
C SER A 117 -9.15 -5.54 -16.83
N ASN A 118 -7.97 -6.11 -16.65
CA ASN A 118 -6.74 -5.65 -17.31
C ASN A 118 -6.39 -4.18 -17.02
N ILE A 119 -6.72 -3.71 -15.81
CA ILE A 119 -6.19 -2.49 -15.22
C ILE A 119 -5.51 -2.87 -13.93
N ALA A 120 -4.19 -2.75 -13.88
CA ALA A 120 -3.38 -3.01 -12.71
C ALA A 120 -3.18 -1.73 -11.91
N LEU A 121 -3.73 -1.68 -10.71
CA LEU A 121 -3.56 -0.54 -9.80
C LEU A 121 -2.26 -0.71 -9.03
N SER A 122 -1.40 0.33 -9.04
CA SER A 122 -0.12 0.31 -8.34
C SER A 122 0.05 1.52 -7.43
N THR A 123 0.56 1.29 -6.22
CA THR A 123 1.04 2.32 -5.30
C THR A 123 2.43 1.96 -4.78
N THR A 124 3.20 2.93 -4.33
CA THR A 124 4.60 2.72 -3.90
C THR A 124 4.85 3.28 -2.50
N ASN A 125 5.82 2.68 -1.81
CA ASN A 125 6.25 3.15 -0.51
C ASN A 125 7.74 2.93 -0.23
N ALA A 126 8.21 3.70 0.75
CA ALA A 126 9.28 3.37 1.66
C ALA A 126 8.79 3.82 3.03
N ASP A 127 8.39 2.89 3.86
CA ASP A 127 7.79 3.02 5.20
C ASP A 127 6.27 3.27 5.26
N CYS A 128 5.68 4.05 4.36
CA CYS A 128 4.24 4.30 4.39
C CYS A 128 3.43 3.01 4.19
N ILE A 129 2.21 2.95 4.74
CA ILE A 129 1.32 1.81 4.57
C ILE A 129 0.78 1.79 3.13
N LEU A 130 0.80 0.62 2.48
CA LEU A 130 0.04 0.34 1.27
C LEU A 130 -1.08 -0.65 1.61
N LEU A 131 -2.28 -0.39 1.08
CA LEU A 131 -3.46 -1.20 1.29
C LEU A 131 -4.00 -1.69 -0.04
N MET A 132 -4.10 -3.01 -0.22
CA MET A 132 -4.79 -3.62 -1.35
C MET A 132 -6.18 -4.07 -0.90
N PHE A 133 -7.23 -3.59 -1.56
CA PHE A 133 -8.61 -3.97 -1.31
C PHE A 133 -9.14 -4.81 -2.46
N PHE A 134 -9.96 -5.80 -2.13
CA PHE A 134 -10.67 -6.63 -3.11
C PHE A 134 -12.05 -7.03 -2.60
N ASP A 135 -13.07 -6.75 -3.40
CA ASP A 135 -14.42 -7.32 -3.23
C ASP A 135 -14.61 -8.46 -4.23
N PRO A 136 -14.65 -9.73 -3.77
CA PRO A 136 -14.79 -10.89 -4.66
C PRO A 136 -16.17 -11.01 -5.29
N ILE A 137 -17.21 -10.41 -4.68
CA ILE A 137 -18.60 -10.49 -5.14
C ILE A 137 -18.83 -9.47 -6.25
N LYS A 138 -18.43 -8.22 -6.01
CA LYS A 138 -18.60 -7.12 -6.97
C LYS A 138 -17.46 -7.05 -7.99
N LYS A 139 -16.37 -7.82 -7.78
CA LYS A 139 -15.14 -7.77 -8.58
C LYS A 139 -14.62 -6.33 -8.70
N VAL A 140 -14.34 -5.74 -7.56
CA VAL A 140 -13.78 -4.39 -7.42
C VAL A 140 -12.47 -4.48 -6.68
N ILE A 141 -11.46 -3.77 -7.17
CA ILE A 141 -10.16 -3.64 -6.50
C ILE A 141 -9.87 -2.18 -6.18
N ALA A 142 -9.12 -1.95 -5.09
CA ALA A 142 -8.50 -0.67 -4.82
C ALA A 142 -7.05 -0.87 -4.35
N ASN A 143 -6.20 0.12 -4.60
CA ASN A 143 -4.83 0.16 -4.12
C ASN A 143 -4.56 1.56 -3.56
N VAL A 144 -4.15 1.64 -2.30
CA VAL A 144 -4.17 2.90 -1.53
C VAL A 144 -2.85 3.07 -0.79
N HIS A 145 -2.25 4.25 -0.93
CA HIS A 145 -1.12 4.72 -0.15
C HIS A 145 -1.64 5.47 1.09
N SER A 146 -1.42 4.91 2.26
CA SER A 146 -1.81 5.48 3.55
C SER A 146 -0.56 5.86 4.35
N GLY A 147 0.11 6.94 3.94
CA GLY A 147 1.14 7.59 4.75
C GLY A 147 0.53 8.15 6.04
N TRP A 148 1.32 8.71 6.95
CA TRP A 148 0.82 9.20 8.23
C TRP A 148 -0.28 10.27 8.07
N ARG A 149 -0.15 11.18 7.09
CA ARG A 149 -1.20 12.18 6.79
C ARG A 149 -2.45 11.54 6.19
N GLY A 150 -2.29 10.53 5.33
CA GLY A 150 -3.41 9.77 4.76
C GLY A 150 -4.17 8.97 5.81
N THR A 151 -3.45 8.34 6.74
CA THR A 151 -4.06 7.65 7.91
C THR A 151 -4.84 8.63 8.77
N LEU A 152 -4.23 9.77 9.12
CA LEU A 152 -4.88 10.84 9.89
C LEU A 152 -6.18 11.33 9.22
N GLN A 153 -6.20 11.38 7.89
CA GLN A 153 -7.38 11.76 7.09
C GLN A 153 -8.30 10.58 6.77
N ARG A 154 -8.07 9.40 7.38
CA ARG A 154 -8.88 8.19 7.22
C ARG A 154 -9.01 7.72 5.77
N ILE A 155 -7.93 7.77 4.97
CA ILE A 155 -7.96 7.38 3.56
C ILE A 155 -8.42 5.94 3.34
N SER A 156 -8.11 5.02 4.26
CA SER A 156 -8.57 3.62 4.20
C SER A 156 -10.10 3.51 4.30
N VAL A 157 -10.72 4.30 5.17
CA VAL A 157 -12.20 4.41 5.28
C VAL A 157 -12.79 5.04 4.02
N ASN A 158 -12.13 6.07 3.47
CA ASN A 158 -12.55 6.70 2.22
C ASN A 158 -12.55 5.72 1.05
N ALA A 159 -11.58 4.78 1.01
CA ALA A 159 -11.54 3.72 0.01
C ALA A 159 -12.77 2.80 0.11
N VAL A 160 -13.09 2.33 1.30
CA VAL A 160 -14.26 1.47 1.54
C VAL A 160 -15.56 2.21 1.19
N ASN A 161 -15.68 3.46 1.61
CA ASN A 161 -16.86 4.27 1.29
C ASN A 161 -17.01 4.49 -0.22
N LYS A 162 -15.90 4.67 -0.94
CA LYS A 162 -15.91 4.83 -2.39
C LYS A 162 -16.26 3.52 -3.10
N MET A 163 -15.73 2.37 -2.64
CA MET A 163 -16.13 1.05 -3.11
C MET A 163 -17.65 0.83 -2.92
N LYS A 164 -18.17 1.21 -1.76
CA LYS A 164 -19.60 1.14 -1.47
C LYS A 164 -20.43 2.06 -2.35
N SER A 165 -20.05 3.33 -2.50
CA SER A 165 -20.87 4.33 -3.21
C SER A 165 -20.83 4.18 -4.73
N GLU A 166 -19.70 3.77 -5.32
CA GLU A 166 -19.53 3.69 -6.77
C GLU A 166 -19.82 2.30 -7.34
N TYR A 167 -19.67 1.24 -6.51
CA TYR A 167 -19.80 -0.15 -6.96
C TYR A 167 -20.74 -1.00 -6.11
N GLU A 168 -21.42 -0.39 -5.15
CA GLU A 168 -22.36 -1.08 -4.24
C GLU A 168 -21.70 -2.26 -3.50
N CYS A 169 -20.40 -2.14 -3.19
CA CYS A 169 -19.69 -3.12 -2.38
C CYS A 169 -20.25 -3.17 -0.96
N ASN A 170 -20.40 -4.37 -0.41
CA ASN A 170 -20.70 -4.52 1.01
C ASN A 170 -19.39 -4.57 1.80
N PRO A 171 -19.13 -3.70 2.76
CA PRO A 171 -17.89 -3.73 3.55
C PRO A 171 -17.57 -5.08 4.17
N LYS A 172 -18.60 -5.90 4.49
CA LYS A 172 -18.39 -7.25 5.05
C LYS A 172 -17.75 -8.24 4.09
N ASP A 173 -17.82 -7.96 2.78
CA ASP A 173 -17.27 -8.82 1.73
C ASP A 173 -15.90 -8.35 1.24
N ILE A 174 -15.51 -7.10 1.59
CA ILE A 174 -14.22 -6.53 1.21
C ILE A 174 -13.10 -7.16 2.02
N ILE A 175 -12.07 -7.63 1.31
CA ILE A 175 -10.78 -8.06 1.87
C ILE A 175 -9.81 -6.90 1.77
N CYS A 176 -9.09 -6.59 2.85
CA CYS A 176 -8.04 -5.59 2.89
C CYS A 176 -6.72 -6.23 3.31
N CYS A 177 -5.69 -6.10 2.48
CA CYS A 177 -4.34 -6.59 2.76
C CYS A 177 -3.40 -5.41 3.04
N ILE A 178 -2.75 -5.44 4.21
CA ILE A 178 -1.82 -4.41 4.69
C ILE A 178 -0.40 -4.86 4.37
N CYS A 179 0.25 -4.15 3.43
CA CYS A 179 1.60 -4.44 2.96
C CYS A 179 2.68 -4.07 3.99
N PRO A 180 3.96 -4.48 3.76
CA PRO A 180 5.09 -4.05 4.56
C PRO A 180 5.16 -2.52 4.71
N SER A 181 5.37 -2.07 5.94
CA SER A 181 5.42 -0.66 6.29
C SER A 181 6.20 -0.45 7.59
N ILE A 182 6.51 0.78 7.93
CA ILE A 182 7.03 1.08 9.27
C ILE A 182 5.98 0.73 10.32
N ARG A 183 6.41 0.13 11.42
CA ARG A 183 5.54 -0.29 12.52
C ARG A 183 5.80 0.55 13.77
N MET A 184 4.94 0.42 14.75
CA MET A 184 5.05 1.08 16.06
C MET A 184 6.47 1.00 16.67
N CYS A 185 7.16 -0.13 16.50
CA CYS A 185 8.53 -0.32 16.97
C CYS A 185 9.54 0.72 16.46
N HIS A 186 9.26 1.35 15.29
CA HIS A 186 10.15 2.32 14.66
C HIS A 186 9.48 3.64 14.26
N PHE A 187 8.13 3.70 14.27
CA PHE A 187 7.43 4.94 13.96
C PHE A 187 7.37 5.84 15.19
N LYS A 188 8.52 6.42 15.54
CA LYS A 188 8.68 7.40 16.61
C LYS A 188 8.59 8.81 16.03
N VAL A 189 7.75 9.65 16.64
CA VAL A 189 7.38 10.99 16.19
C VAL A 189 7.42 11.98 17.35
N HIS A 190 7.46 13.28 17.04
CA HIS A 190 7.31 14.37 18.01
C HIS A 190 5.84 14.79 18.16
N SER A 191 5.57 15.75 19.02
CA SER A 191 4.21 16.25 19.33
C SER A 191 3.46 16.79 18.10
N ASP A 192 4.15 17.35 17.12
CA ASP A 192 3.59 17.87 15.87
C ASP A 192 2.82 16.81 15.04
N VAL A 193 3.17 15.54 15.20
CA VAL A 193 2.45 14.41 14.61
C VAL A 193 1.55 13.72 15.64
N GLN A 194 2.02 13.56 16.88
CA GLN A 194 1.27 12.86 17.94
C GLN A 194 -0.03 13.56 18.30
N GLU A 195 0.00 14.89 18.53
CA GLU A 195 -1.21 15.64 18.94
C GLU A 195 -2.35 15.57 17.91
N PRO A 196 -2.13 15.76 16.59
CA PRO A 196 -3.14 15.52 15.58
C PRO A 196 -3.71 14.09 15.62
N TYR A 197 -2.86 13.07 15.81
CA TYR A 197 -3.31 11.68 15.90
C TYR A 197 -4.18 11.45 17.13
N PHE A 198 -3.75 11.91 18.28
CA PHE A 198 -4.52 11.75 19.52
C PHE A 198 -5.87 12.47 19.41
N ASN A 199 -5.90 13.69 18.88
CA ASN A 199 -7.13 14.45 18.72
C ASN A 199 -8.12 13.79 17.75
N GLU A 200 -7.64 13.22 16.62
CA GLU A 200 -8.48 12.56 15.62
C GLU A 200 -9.00 11.19 16.09
N PHE A 201 -8.21 10.47 16.88
CA PHE A 201 -8.47 9.07 17.21
C PHE A 201 -8.77 8.83 18.70
N ARG A 202 -8.91 9.88 19.52
CA ARG A 202 -9.13 9.77 20.98
C ARG A 202 -10.36 8.94 21.37
N ASP A 203 -11.35 8.84 20.48
CA ASP A 203 -12.57 8.06 20.72
C ASP A 203 -12.41 6.58 20.33
N LEU A 204 -11.25 6.18 19.81
CA LEU A 204 -10.97 4.78 19.55
C LEU A 204 -10.72 4.04 20.85
N LYS A 205 -11.28 2.83 20.95
CA LYS A 205 -10.96 1.94 22.05
C LYS A 205 -9.45 1.65 22.05
N ASP A 206 -8.85 1.63 23.22
CA ASP A 206 -7.44 1.29 23.45
C ASP A 206 -6.45 2.25 22.74
N ILE A 207 -6.82 3.51 22.54
CA ILE A 207 -5.97 4.53 21.87
C ILE A 207 -4.63 4.72 22.62
N ASP A 208 -4.62 4.59 23.93
CA ASP A 208 -3.43 4.73 24.76
C ASP A 208 -2.42 3.59 24.52
N ASP A 209 -2.84 2.43 24.00
CA ASP A 209 -1.98 1.34 23.55
C ASP A 209 -1.43 1.58 22.13
N LEU A 210 -2.09 2.43 21.34
CA LEU A 210 -1.71 2.75 19.97
C LEU A 210 -0.83 4.00 19.87
N ILE A 211 -0.82 4.86 20.88
CA ILE A 211 -0.01 6.09 20.96
C ILE A 211 0.69 6.11 22.33
N VAL A 212 1.92 5.62 22.35
CA VAL A 212 2.66 5.42 23.59
C VAL A 212 3.86 6.36 23.67
N SER A 213 4.02 7.04 24.79
CA SER A 213 5.22 7.85 25.04
C SER A 213 6.48 6.98 25.09
N VAL A 214 7.56 7.46 24.50
CA VAL A 214 8.85 6.76 24.54
C VAL A 214 9.59 7.16 25.83
N PRO A 215 9.95 6.21 26.72
CA PRO A 215 10.62 6.55 27.98
C PRO A 215 11.90 7.37 27.75
N ASN A 216 12.06 8.45 28.49
CA ASN A 216 13.21 9.37 28.45
C ASN A 216 13.44 10.07 27.10
N GLU A 217 12.46 10.08 26.20
CA GLU A 217 12.51 10.80 24.92
C GLU A 217 11.29 11.73 24.80
N ASP A 218 11.44 12.88 24.18
CA ASP A 218 10.32 13.74 23.80
C ASP A 218 9.72 13.25 22.47
N ARG A 219 9.28 11.98 22.50
CA ARG A 219 8.71 11.29 21.33
C ARG A 219 7.63 10.29 21.74
N TRP A 220 6.81 9.92 20.76
CA TRP A 220 5.75 8.93 20.87
C TRP A 220 5.90 7.87 19.79
N SER A 221 5.66 6.62 20.14
CA SER A 221 5.48 5.52 19.19
C SER A 221 4.02 5.43 18.82
N ILE A 222 3.69 5.42 17.51
CA ILE A 222 2.31 5.34 17.03
C ILE A 222 2.12 4.06 16.21
N ASP A 223 1.10 3.27 16.54
CA ASP A 223 0.67 2.13 15.74
C ASP A 223 -0.33 2.55 14.66
N THR A 224 0.18 3.10 13.57
CA THR A 224 -0.64 3.51 12.42
C THR A 224 -1.35 2.33 11.75
N VAL A 225 -0.78 1.12 11.82
CA VAL A 225 -1.40 -0.10 11.31
C VAL A 225 -2.55 -0.53 12.21
N GLY A 226 -2.35 -0.54 13.53
CA GLY A 226 -3.41 -0.81 14.50
C GLY A 226 -4.59 0.15 14.35
N ILE A 227 -4.32 1.45 14.18
CA ILE A 227 -5.35 2.47 13.92
C ILE A 227 -6.11 2.13 12.63
N ASN A 228 -5.42 1.86 11.50
CA ASN A 228 -6.09 1.48 10.25
C ASN A 228 -6.97 0.23 10.42
N LYS A 229 -6.51 -0.79 11.15
CA LYS A 229 -7.30 -2.00 11.43
C LYS A 229 -8.59 -1.68 12.19
N ILE A 230 -8.52 -0.81 13.20
CA ILE A 230 -9.69 -0.42 13.99
C ILE A 230 -10.70 0.37 13.15
N ILE A 231 -10.26 1.39 12.41
CA ILE A 231 -11.17 2.21 11.60
C ILE A 231 -11.76 1.43 10.41
N LEU A 232 -11.04 0.42 9.89
CA LEU A 232 -11.57 -0.50 8.88
C LEU A 232 -12.66 -1.41 9.45
N LYS A 233 -12.52 -1.89 10.69
CA LYS A 233 -13.59 -2.62 11.39
C LYS A 233 -14.80 -1.72 11.65
N GLN A 234 -14.58 -0.48 12.09
CA GLN A 234 -15.66 0.48 12.33
C GLN A 234 -16.46 0.80 11.06
N VAL A 235 -15.85 0.84 9.88
CA VAL A 235 -16.56 1.07 8.61
C VAL A 235 -17.24 -0.19 8.07
N GLY A 236 -17.07 -1.32 8.75
CA GLY A 236 -17.81 -2.57 8.54
C GLY A 236 -17.05 -3.74 7.93
N LEU A 237 -15.73 -3.68 7.76
CA LEU A 237 -14.96 -4.87 7.38
C LEU A 237 -14.98 -5.89 8.53
N LYS A 238 -15.02 -7.17 8.15
CA LYS A 238 -14.84 -8.25 9.12
C LYS A 238 -13.37 -8.36 9.51
N ASP A 239 -13.10 -8.79 10.75
CA ASP A 239 -11.74 -8.94 11.27
C ASP A 239 -10.92 -9.94 10.43
N GLU A 240 -11.53 -11.07 10.08
CA GLU A 240 -10.93 -12.10 9.24
C GLU A 240 -10.62 -11.66 7.80
N ASN A 241 -11.13 -10.51 7.38
CA ASN A 241 -10.87 -9.92 6.06
C ASN A 241 -9.80 -8.80 6.10
N ILE A 242 -9.28 -8.46 7.27
CA ILE A 242 -8.19 -7.48 7.42
C ILE A 242 -6.88 -8.24 7.64
N ILE A 243 -6.15 -8.46 6.57
CA ILE A 243 -4.96 -9.31 6.55
C ILE A 243 -3.71 -8.45 6.67
N ASP A 244 -3.05 -8.50 7.80
CA ASP A 244 -1.79 -7.78 8.03
C ASP A 244 -0.60 -8.70 7.72
N CYS A 245 0.34 -8.25 6.87
CA CYS A 245 1.56 -9.00 6.59
C CYS A 245 2.49 -9.15 7.80
N GLY A 246 2.34 -8.32 8.83
CA GLY A 246 3.18 -8.37 10.04
C GLY A 246 4.62 -7.85 9.86
N ILE A 247 4.99 -7.31 8.69
CA ILE A 247 6.37 -6.95 8.36
C ILE A 247 6.64 -5.46 8.59
N CYS A 248 7.66 -5.16 9.41
CA CYS A 248 8.20 -3.81 9.56
C CYS A 248 9.31 -3.57 8.52
N SER A 249 9.20 -2.50 7.73
CA SER A 249 10.20 -2.11 6.72
C SER A 249 11.55 -1.82 7.35
N VAL A 250 11.59 -1.13 8.50
CA VAL A 250 12.84 -0.80 9.21
C VAL A 250 13.53 -2.03 9.79
N CYS A 251 12.76 -2.97 10.40
CA CYS A 251 13.32 -4.23 10.92
C CYS A 251 13.86 -5.14 9.80
N ASN A 252 13.40 -4.92 8.58
CA ASN A 252 13.75 -5.71 7.39
C ASN A 252 14.36 -4.84 6.28
N SER A 253 15.09 -3.80 6.67
CA SER A 253 15.74 -2.86 5.73
C SER A 253 16.89 -3.49 4.93
N ASP A 254 17.22 -4.72 5.23
CA ASP A 254 18.10 -5.59 4.41
C ASP A 254 17.39 -6.16 3.16
N LEU A 255 16.05 -6.10 3.10
CA LEU A 255 15.21 -6.62 2.00
C LEU A 255 14.19 -5.61 1.48
N ILE A 256 13.81 -4.63 2.27
CA ILE A 256 12.70 -3.69 1.98
C ILE A 256 13.20 -2.27 2.11
N HIS A 257 12.95 -1.46 1.12
CA HIS A 257 13.27 -0.03 1.15
C HIS A 257 12.60 0.68 2.32
N SER A 258 13.36 1.52 3.01
CA SER A 258 12.92 2.30 4.16
C SER A 258 13.49 3.71 4.12
N TYR A 259 12.64 4.72 3.99
CA TYR A 259 13.03 6.12 4.12
C TYR A 259 13.68 6.42 5.47
N ARG A 260 13.20 5.79 6.54
CA ARG A 260 13.74 5.95 7.90
C ARG A 260 15.21 5.55 8.00
N VAL A 261 15.61 4.51 7.25
CA VAL A 261 16.98 3.96 7.24
C VAL A 261 17.83 4.60 6.16
N GLU A 262 17.35 4.60 4.91
CA GLU A 262 18.13 5.01 3.74
C GLU A 262 18.28 6.53 3.61
N LYS A 263 17.33 7.31 4.16
CA LYS A 263 17.31 8.78 4.04
C LYS A 263 17.25 9.24 2.58
N GLU A 264 18.11 10.20 2.19
CA GLU A 264 18.21 10.67 0.81
C GLU A 264 18.64 9.54 -0.14
N GLY A 265 18.00 9.47 -1.30
CA GLY A 265 18.30 8.45 -2.30
C GLY A 265 17.58 7.11 -2.10
N TYR A 266 16.68 7.01 -1.13
CA TYR A 266 15.90 5.78 -0.87
C TYR A 266 15.18 5.25 -2.11
N GLY A 267 15.11 3.91 -2.22
CA GLY A 267 14.28 3.23 -3.21
C GLY A 267 12.82 3.10 -2.76
N LEU A 268 11.98 2.53 -3.63
CA LEU A 268 10.58 2.28 -3.34
C LEU A 268 10.22 0.82 -3.60
N GLY A 269 9.45 0.22 -2.68
CA GLY A 269 8.64 -0.97 -2.94
C GLY A 269 7.34 -0.60 -3.65
N THR A 270 6.60 -1.60 -4.14
CA THR A 270 5.32 -1.38 -4.83
C THR A 270 4.29 -2.43 -4.49
N ALA A 271 3.04 -2.01 -4.25
CA ALA A 271 1.89 -2.91 -4.25
C ALA A 271 1.19 -2.85 -5.61
N ILE A 272 0.88 -4.01 -6.18
CA ILE A 272 0.16 -4.13 -7.47
C ILE A 272 -0.98 -5.10 -7.30
N ILE A 273 -2.16 -4.75 -7.85
CA ILE A 273 -3.34 -5.62 -7.93
C ILE A 273 -4.10 -5.37 -9.24
N GLU A 274 -4.50 -6.44 -9.94
CA GLU A 274 -5.24 -6.41 -11.20
C GLU A 274 -6.40 -7.40 -11.18
N LEU A 275 -7.55 -7.03 -11.75
CA LEU A 275 -8.61 -7.95 -12.14
C LEU A 275 -8.28 -8.58 -13.50
N LYS A 276 -8.39 -9.92 -13.57
CA LYS A 276 -8.18 -10.70 -14.81
C LYS A 276 -9.37 -10.64 -15.76
#